data_07438961e5b21c7c842d8f19c26fa0c7
#
_entry.id   07438961e5b21c7c842d8f19c26fa0c7
#
_cell.length_a   1.000
_cell.length_b   1.000
_cell.length_c   1.000
_cell.angle_alpha   90.00
_cell.angle_beta   90.00
_cell.angle_gamma   90.00
#
_symmetry.space_group_name_H-M   'P 1'
#
loop_
_entity.id
_entity.type
_entity.pdbx_description
1 polymer ?
#
loop_
_entity_poly.entity_id
_entity_poly.type
_entity_poly.pdbx_seq_one_letter_code
_entity_poly.pdbx_strand_id
1 'polypeptide(L)'
;MKAIYALVLPFILLTAVSTSAQSKLKIDPESRYLLLATVKTSTMQKELDEASGQGFRIVSAASSCGQSEMVLFLERVTKPPDTYKYRLLATSRTSTMEKELNQAAQEGFRLLPRTITAKEGFLTNEIVTVLEQAPRSTKRYEYRLLATSRTSTLQKEVSQAEADGFVLVGLVGRGENMVIMEKEAEVNQ
;
A
#
# COMPACT_ATOMS: atom_id res chain seq x y z
N MET A 1 -2.89 -70.18 -32.11
CA MET A 1 -2.44 -69.23 -31.07
C MET A 1 -2.17 -67.88 -31.72
N LYS A 2 -3.08 -66.91 -31.58
CA LYS A 2 -2.93 -65.56 -32.15
C LYS A 2 -2.51 -64.60 -31.01
N ALA A 3 -1.30 -64.06 -31.09
CA ALA A 3 -0.80 -63.07 -30.16
C ALA A 3 -1.34 -61.67 -30.51
N ILE A 4 -2.05 -61.04 -29.58
CA ILE A 4 -2.54 -59.69 -29.69
C ILE A 4 -1.50 -58.76 -29.01
N TYR A 5 -0.81 -57.95 -29.79
CA TYR A 5 0.10 -56.89 -29.26
C TYR A 5 -0.76 -55.64 -28.98
N ALA A 6 -0.90 -55.30 -27.70
CA ALA A 6 -1.51 -54.06 -27.30
C ALA A 6 -0.48 -52.89 -27.42
N LEU A 7 -0.76 -51.97 -28.29
CA LEU A 7 0.05 -50.76 -28.53
C LEU A 7 -0.35 -49.74 -27.43
N VAL A 8 0.53 -49.51 -26.46
CA VAL A 8 0.36 -48.45 -25.44
C VAL A 8 0.96 -47.18 -26.01
N LEU A 9 0.14 -46.22 -26.38
CA LEU A 9 0.58 -44.87 -26.74
C LEU A 9 0.81 -44.06 -25.46
N PRO A 10 1.97 -43.41 -25.25
CA PRO A 10 2.15 -42.49 -24.15
C PRO A 10 1.41 -41.17 -24.44
N PHE A 11 0.44 -40.84 -23.58
CA PHE A 11 -0.24 -39.56 -23.60
C PHE A 11 0.68 -38.50 -22.99
N ILE A 12 1.36 -37.71 -23.84
CA ILE A 12 2.19 -36.58 -23.42
C ILE A 12 1.25 -35.43 -23.05
N LEU A 13 1.06 -35.21 -21.75
CA LEU A 13 0.30 -34.05 -21.22
C LEU A 13 1.17 -32.80 -21.40
N LEU A 14 0.92 -32.05 -22.45
CA LEU A 14 1.58 -30.75 -22.69
C LEU A 14 0.95 -29.71 -21.76
N THR A 15 1.53 -29.49 -20.58
CA THR A 15 1.14 -28.38 -19.72
C THR A 15 1.61 -27.08 -20.33
N ALA A 16 0.69 -26.34 -20.95
CA ALA A 16 0.94 -24.98 -21.39
C ALA A 16 1.14 -24.09 -20.14
N VAL A 17 2.38 -23.81 -19.81
CA VAL A 17 2.75 -22.76 -18.86
C VAL A 17 2.42 -21.43 -19.53
N SER A 18 1.25 -20.87 -19.23
CA SER A 18 0.89 -19.52 -19.65
C SER A 18 1.76 -18.54 -18.86
N THR A 19 2.92 -18.21 -19.42
CA THR A 19 3.73 -17.09 -18.97
C THR A 19 2.96 -15.82 -19.35
N SER A 20 2.17 -15.27 -18.43
CA SER A 20 1.63 -13.93 -18.58
C SER A 20 2.83 -12.98 -18.60
N ALA A 21 3.24 -12.53 -19.76
CA ALA A 21 4.22 -11.47 -19.93
C ALA A 21 3.61 -10.22 -19.29
N GLN A 22 4.05 -9.94 -18.06
CA GLN A 22 3.68 -8.74 -17.32
C GLN A 22 4.31 -7.58 -18.10
N SER A 23 3.50 -6.72 -18.71
CA SER A 23 4.00 -5.55 -19.42
C SER A 23 4.76 -4.68 -18.42
N LYS A 24 6.05 -4.51 -18.68
CA LYS A 24 6.89 -3.62 -17.90
C LYS A 24 6.34 -2.20 -18.00
N LEU A 25 6.28 -1.48 -16.88
CA LEU A 25 5.81 -0.11 -16.84
C LEU A 25 6.63 0.76 -17.81
N LYS A 26 5.95 1.39 -18.77
CA LYS A 26 6.62 2.20 -19.79
C LYS A 26 6.76 3.62 -19.27
N ILE A 27 7.94 3.95 -18.72
CA ILE A 27 8.23 5.26 -18.18
C ILE A 27 9.08 6.03 -19.18
N ASP A 28 8.62 7.24 -19.54
CA ASP A 28 9.43 8.19 -20.33
C ASP A 28 10.60 8.70 -19.46
N PRO A 29 11.86 8.52 -19.90
CA PRO A 29 13.04 8.95 -19.15
C PRO A 29 13.07 10.46 -18.85
N GLU A 30 12.49 11.29 -19.72
CA GLU A 30 12.45 12.74 -19.58
C GLU A 30 11.24 13.23 -18.74
N SER A 31 10.32 12.36 -18.41
CA SER A 31 9.14 12.76 -17.65
C SER A 31 9.50 13.14 -16.22
N ARG A 32 9.11 14.36 -15.83
CA ARG A 32 9.20 14.83 -14.45
C ARG A 32 8.17 14.17 -13.54
N TYR A 33 6.98 13.92 -14.05
CA TYR A 33 5.88 13.34 -13.30
C TYR A 33 5.45 12.02 -13.89
N LEU A 34 4.99 11.12 -13.04
CA LEU A 34 4.44 9.83 -13.39
C LEU A 34 3.11 9.63 -12.68
N LEU A 35 2.10 9.19 -13.41
CA LEU A 35 0.81 8.80 -12.87
C LEU A 35 0.68 7.27 -12.96
N LEU A 36 0.40 6.63 -11.82
CA LEU A 36 0.02 5.23 -11.74
C LEU A 36 -1.46 5.14 -11.39
N ALA A 37 -2.21 4.29 -12.11
CA ALA A 37 -3.65 4.14 -11.89
C ALA A 37 -4.06 2.68 -12.10
N THR A 38 -4.64 2.07 -11.06
CA THR A 38 -5.11 0.68 -11.13
C THR A 38 -6.13 0.35 -10.05
N VAL A 39 -6.95 -0.65 -10.32
CA VAL A 39 -7.90 -1.21 -9.33
C VAL A 39 -7.26 -2.26 -8.42
N LYS A 40 -6.16 -2.89 -8.84
CA LYS A 40 -5.50 -3.99 -8.11
C LYS A 40 -4.34 -3.48 -7.27
N THR A 41 -4.41 -3.64 -5.96
CA THR A 41 -3.35 -3.25 -5.02
C THR A 41 -2.02 -3.94 -5.29
N SER A 42 -2.04 -5.22 -5.67
CA SER A 42 -0.83 -5.98 -6.02
C SER A 42 -0.15 -5.48 -7.30
N THR A 43 -0.92 -4.99 -8.27
CA THR A 43 -0.38 -4.35 -9.47
C THR A 43 0.22 -3.00 -9.12
N MET A 44 -0.48 -2.18 -8.34
CA MET A 44 0.02 -0.89 -7.87
C MET A 44 1.34 -1.02 -7.10
N GLN A 45 1.45 -2.02 -6.20
CA GLN A 45 2.70 -2.24 -5.47
C GLN A 45 3.87 -2.50 -6.42
N LYS A 46 3.69 -3.34 -7.43
CA LYS A 46 4.75 -3.66 -8.42
C LYS A 46 5.15 -2.44 -9.25
N GLU A 47 4.16 -1.70 -9.75
CA GLU A 47 4.40 -0.48 -10.53
C GLU A 47 5.10 0.60 -9.70
N LEU A 48 4.75 0.70 -8.41
CA LEU A 48 5.38 1.62 -7.47
C LEU A 48 6.84 1.24 -7.18
N ASP A 49 7.12 -0.07 -7.00
CA ASP A 49 8.49 -0.57 -6.83
C ASP A 49 9.34 -0.29 -8.07
N GLU A 50 8.76 -0.48 -9.26
CA GLU A 50 9.42 -0.22 -10.54
C GLU A 50 9.70 1.28 -10.75
N ALA A 51 8.73 2.15 -10.44
CA ALA A 51 8.86 3.59 -10.52
C ALA A 51 9.90 4.14 -9.51
N SER A 52 9.88 3.67 -8.27
CA SER A 52 10.84 4.07 -7.25
C SER A 52 12.27 3.67 -7.63
N GLY A 53 12.45 2.48 -8.21
CA GLY A 53 13.73 2.02 -8.77
C GLY A 53 14.27 2.91 -9.90
N GLN A 54 13.40 3.69 -10.56
CA GLN A 54 13.75 4.67 -11.60
C GLN A 54 13.82 6.12 -11.05
N GLY A 55 13.84 6.30 -9.73
CA GLY A 55 14.04 7.57 -9.07
C GLY A 55 12.77 8.43 -8.90
N PHE A 56 11.59 7.81 -8.96
CA PHE A 56 10.34 8.51 -8.64
C PHE A 56 9.97 8.38 -7.18
N ARG A 57 9.41 9.46 -6.63
CA ARG A 57 8.89 9.53 -5.27
C ARG A 57 7.43 9.97 -5.27
N ILE A 58 6.62 9.41 -4.38
CA ILE A 58 5.21 9.74 -4.25
C ILE A 58 5.02 11.20 -3.83
N VAL A 59 4.15 11.89 -4.57
CA VAL A 59 3.68 13.25 -4.23
C VAL A 59 2.31 13.18 -3.56
N SER A 60 1.38 12.40 -4.11
CA SER A 60 -0.01 12.35 -3.64
C SER A 60 -0.71 11.07 -4.09
N ALA A 61 -1.82 10.76 -3.46
CA ALA A 61 -2.74 9.71 -3.89
C ALA A 61 -4.18 10.19 -3.87
N ALA A 62 -5.01 9.55 -4.68
CA ALA A 62 -6.46 9.73 -4.70
C ALA A 62 -7.14 8.41 -5.05
N SER A 63 -8.42 8.29 -4.71
CA SER A 63 -9.33 7.29 -5.29
C SER A 63 -10.38 8.02 -6.12
N SER A 64 -10.73 7.47 -7.26
CA SER A 64 -11.81 8.02 -8.08
C SER A 64 -13.15 7.79 -7.40
N CYS A 65 -13.97 8.85 -7.28
CA CYS A 65 -15.29 8.77 -6.69
C CYS A 65 -16.19 7.83 -7.53
N GLY A 66 -16.79 6.83 -6.89
CA GLY A 66 -17.60 5.81 -7.59
C GLY A 66 -16.81 4.79 -8.42
N GLN A 67 -15.51 4.75 -8.25
CA GLN A 67 -14.64 3.73 -8.88
C GLN A 67 -13.71 3.11 -7.85
N SER A 68 -13.38 1.85 -8.07
CA SER A 68 -12.41 1.11 -7.23
C SER A 68 -10.96 1.39 -7.63
N GLU A 69 -10.71 2.39 -8.48
CA GLU A 69 -9.38 2.73 -8.95
C GLU A 69 -8.63 3.61 -7.95
N MET A 70 -7.39 3.26 -7.71
CA MET A 70 -6.43 4.05 -6.95
C MET A 70 -5.46 4.73 -7.90
N VAL A 71 -5.19 6.00 -7.65
CA VAL A 71 -4.29 6.84 -8.44
C VAL A 71 -3.16 7.33 -7.54
N LEU A 72 -1.92 7.14 -7.99
CA LEU A 72 -0.73 7.71 -7.36
C LEU A 72 -0.05 8.68 -8.32
N PHE A 73 0.31 9.84 -7.80
CA PHE A 73 1.09 10.84 -8.51
C PHE A 73 2.50 10.87 -7.94
N LEU A 74 3.50 10.70 -8.81
CA LEU A 74 4.91 10.62 -8.45
C LEU A 74 5.69 11.71 -9.16
N GLU A 75 6.78 12.16 -8.56
CA GLU A 75 7.73 13.12 -9.12
C GLU A 75 9.14 12.52 -9.14
N ARG A 76 9.87 12.77 -10.21
CA ARG A 76 11.27 12.34 -10.33
C ARG A 76 12.16 13.12 -9.36
N VAL A 77 12.93 12.41 -8.56
CA VAL A 77 13.89 13.04 -7.63
C VAL A 77 15.14 13.42 -8.41
N THR A 78 15.51 14.71 -8.33
CA THR A 78 16.61 15.31 -9.14
C THR A 78 18.01 14.91 -8.68
N LYS A 79 18.16 14.28 -7.53
CA LYS A 79 19.46 13.82 -7.00
C LYS A 79 19.37 12.34 -6.63
N PRO A 80 19.70 11.42 -7.55
CA PRO A 80 19.95 10.04 -7.19
C PRO A 80 21.24 9.96 -6.35
N PRO A 81 21.43 9.00 -5.43
CA PRO A 81 21.00 7.62 -5.63
C PRO A 81 20.12 7.05 -4.52
N ASP A 82 19.40 7.86 -3.80
CA ASP A 82 18.65 7.33 -2.66
C ASP A 82 17.30 6.76 -3.14
N THR A 83 17.20 5.44 -3.15
CA THR A 83 15.96 4.75 -3.52
C THR A 83 15.04 4.66 -2.30
N TYR A 84 13.86 5.25 -2.40
CA TYR A 84 12.79 5.08 -1.44
C TYR A 84 12.15 3.71 -1.66
N LYS A 85 11.75 3.04 -0.57
CA LYS A 85 10.94 1.83 -0.65
C LYS A 85 9.53 2.13 -0.20
N TYR A 86 8.57 1.45 -0.79
CA TYR A 86 7.16 1.67 -0.51
C TYR A 86 6.47 0.37 -0.10
N ARG A 87 5.49 0.51 0.77
CA ARG A 87 4.56 -0.56 1.14
C ARG A 87 3.15 -0.03 1.07
N LEU A 88 2.35 -0.65 0.22
CA LEU A 88 0.94 -0.33 0.08
C LEU A 88 0.14 -1.24 0.98
N LEU A 89 -0.73 -0.66 1.79
CA LEU A 89 -1.70 -1.37 2.62
C LEU A 89 -3.11 -1.09 2.11
N ALA A 90 -3.95 -2.13 2.08
CA ALA A 90 -5.35 -2.03 1.70
C ALA A 90 -6.16 -3.00 2.52
N THR A 91 -7.06 -2.50 3.37
CA THR A 91 -7.88 -3.32 4.24
C THR A 91 -9.20 -2.65 4.61
N SER A 92 -10.21 -3.47 4.88
CA SER A 92 -11.52 -3.02 5.36
C SER A 92 -11.65 -3.04 6.89
N ARG A 93 -10.68 -3.62 7.64
CA ARG A 93 -10.73 -3.77 9.09
C ARG A 93 -9.73 -2.86 9.79
N THR A 94 -10.20 -2.01 10.70
CA THR A 94 -9.39 -1.07 11.48
C THR A 94 -8.28 -1.78 12.27
N SER A 95 -8.59 -2.86 12.97
CA SER A 95 -7.60 -3.61 13.75
C SER A 95 -6.52 -4.29 12.90
N THR A 96 -6.88 -4.74 11.69
CA THR A 96 -5.92 -5.28 10.73
C THR A 96 -5.00 -4.17 10.21
N MET A 97 -5.55 -3.01 9.85
CA MET A 97 -4.77 -1.85 9.41
C MET A 97 -3.78 -1.40 10.48
N GLU A 98 -4.22 -1.28 11.73
CA GLU A 98 -3.33 -0.89 12.83
C GLU A 98 -2.18 -1.88 13.01
N LYS A 99 -2.46 -3.18 12.97
CA LYS A 99 -1.43 -4.22 13.07
C LYS A 99 -0.43 -4.13 11.91
N GLU A 100 -0.89 -3.97 10.69
CA GLU A 100 -0.05 -3.89 9.49
C GLU A 100 0.79 -2.61 9.47
N LEU A 101 0.21 -1.47 9.89
CA LEU A 101 0.93 -0.21 10.05
C LEU A 101 2.09 -0.36 11.06
N ASN A 102 1.80 -0.92 12.25
CA ASN A 102 2.80 -1.11 13.28
C ASN A 102 3.88 -2.11 12.86
N GLN A 103 3.53 -3.19 12.15
CA GLN A 103 4.50 -4.13 11.60
C GLN A 103 5.43 -3.43 10.59
N ALA A 104 4.89 -2.65 9.66
CA ALA A 104 5.69 -1.91 8.69
C ALA A 104 6.57 -0.84 9.36
N ALA A 105 6.05 -0.17 10.40
CA ALA A 105 6.79 0.84 11.16
C ALA A 105 8.02 0.26 11.88
N GLN A 106 7.92 -0.97 12.41
CA GLN A 106 9.06 -1.69 13.00
C GLN A 106 10.14 -2.01 11.97
N GLU A 107 9.76 -2.19 10.72
CA GLU A 107 10.70 -2.37 9.60
C GLU A 107 11.28 -1.03 9.08
N GLY A 108 10.86 0.10 9.63
CA GLY A 108 11.35 1.45 9.29
C GLY A 108 10.54 2.18 8.24
N PHE A 109 9.35 1.68 7.91
CA PHE A 109 8.42 2.41 7.07
C PHE A 109 7.64 3.44 7.89
N ARG A 110 7.34 4.57 7.29
CA ARG A 110 6.48 5.61 7.85
C ARG A 110 5.29 5.85 6.93
N LEU A 111 4.13 6.00 7.50
CA LEU A 111 2.91 6.37 6.79
C LEU A 111 3.10 7.69 6.02
N LEU A 112 2.64 7.72 4.78
CA LEU A 112 2.49 8.95 4.01
C LEU A 112 1.06 9.46 4.15
N PRO A 113 0.76 10.45 5.01
CA PRO A 113 -0.61 10.90 5.28
C PRO A 113 -1.39 11.32 4.03
N ARG A 114 -0.69 11.89 3.05
CA ARG A 114 -1.25 12.31 1.76
C ARG A 114 -1.68 11.18 0.83
N THR A 115 -1.50 9.94 1.26
CA THR A 115 -1.91 8.75 0.49
C THR A 115 -3.09 8.02 1.11
N ILE A 116 -3.59 8.48 2.24
CA ILE A 116 -4.74 7.88 2.91
C ILE A 116 -5.99 8.16 2.09
N THR A 117 -6.64 7.10 1.63
CA THR A 117 -7.88 7.22 0.85
C THR A 117 -8.82 6.05 1.12
N ALA A 118 -10.11 6.28 0.93
CA ALA A 118 -11.11 5.21 0.92
C ALA A 118 -11.38 4.81 -0.53
N LYS A 119 -11.38 3.51 -0.80
CA LYS A 119 -11.66 2.92 -2.09
C LYS A 119 -12.86 1.99 -1.97
N GLU A 120 -13.76 2.02 -2.94
CA GLU A 120 -14.86 1.08 -2.97
C GLU A 120 -14.35 -0.35 -3.19
N GLY A 121 -14.67 -1.24 -2.25
CA GLY A 121 -14.45 -2.66 -2.36
C GLY A 121 -15.74 -3.40 -2.72
N PHE A 122 -15.64 -4.70 -3.00
CA PHE A 122 -16.79 -5.51 -3.43
C PHE A 122 -17.91 -5.58 -2.37
N LEU A 123 -17.57 -5.66 -1.10
CA LEU A 123 -18.55 -5.76 0.02
C LEU A 123 -18.46 -4.57 0.99
N THR A 124 -17.30 -3.95 1.10
CA THR A 124 -17.04 -2.87 2.05
C THR A 124 -15.97 -1.95 1.47
N ASN A 125 -16.00 -0.68 1.90
CA ASN A 125 -14.94 0.25 1.54
C ASN A 125 -13.62 -0.17 2.20
N GLU A 126 -12.56 -0.24 1.40
CA GLU A 126 -11.21 -0.44 1.88
C GLU A 126 -10.53 0.90 2.14
N ILE A 127 -9.77 0.98 3.22
CA ILE A 127 -8.81 2.06 3.40
C ILE A 127 -7.51 1.62 2.71
N VAL A 128 -7.03 2.48 1.85
CA VAL A 128 -5.74 2.30 1.16
C VAL A 128 -4.79 3.40 1.60
N THR A 129 -3.56 3.01 1.88
CA THR A 129 -2.49 3.96 2.21
C THR A 129 -1.13 3.41 1.78
N VAL A 130 -0.16 4.29 1.63
CA VAL A 130 1.21 3.92 1.33
C VAL A 130 2.14 4.37 2.44
N LEU A 131 3.07 3.49 2.81
CA LEU A 131 4.17 3.81 3.69
C LEU A 131 5.46 3.92 2.88
N GLU A 132 6.34 4.81 3.32
CA GLU A 132 7.65 5.07 2.71
C GLU A 132 8.75 4.72 3.70
N GLN A 133 9.75 3.95 3.26
CA GLN A 133 11.00 3.82 3.97
C GLN A 133 12.03 4.73 3.28
N ALA A 134 12.38 5.82 3.96
CA ALA A 134 13.41 6.72 3.48
C ALA A 134 14.78 6.06 3.60
N PRO A 135 15.69 6.30 2.63
CA PRO A 135 17.07 5.81 2.70
C PRO A 135 17.75 6.24 3.99
N ARG A 136 18.48 5.32 4.64
CA ARG A 136 19.25 5.58 5.87
C ARG A 136 18.43 6.05 7.08
N SER A 137 17.10 5.99 7.03
CA SER A 137 16.28 6.34 8.20
C SER A 137 16.38 5.24 9.26
N THR A 138 16.73 5.63 10.48
CA THR A 138 16.71 4.75 11.66
C THR A 138 15.47 4.93 12.51
N LYS A 139 14.63 5.92 12.16
CA LYS A 139 13.41 6.23 12.90
C LYS A 139 12.43 5.08 12.88
N ARG A 140 11.74 4.89 13.99
CA ARG A 140 10.65 3.93 14.15
C ARG A 140 9.40 4.69 14.59
N TYR A 141 8.24 4.12 14.29
CA TYR A 141 6.96 4.75 14.57
C TYR A 141 6.01 3.75 15.19
N GLU A 142 5.06 4.26 15.96
CA GLU A 142 3.92 3.54 16.49
C GLU A 142 2.64 4.21 16.00
N TYR A 143 1.67 3.41 15.62
CA TYR A 143 0.38 3.88 15.12
C TYR A 143 -0.75 3.39 16.00
N ARG A 144 -1.73 4.27 16.21
CA ARG A 144 -3.00 3.97 16.86
C ARG A 144 -4.14 4.43 15.95
N LEU A 145 -5.09 3.54 15.71
CA LEU A 145 -6.25 3.82 14.88
C LEU A 145 -7.50 3.91 15.74
N LEU A 146 -8.21 5.03 15.61
CA LEU A 146 -9.45 5.31 16.34
C LEU A 146 -10.58 5.39 15.30
N ALA A 147 -11.61 4.54 15.45
CA ALA A 147 -12.68 4.46 14.47
C ALA A 147 -14.05 4.40 15.16
N THR A 148 -14.89 5.37 14.88
CA THR A 148 -16.25 5.47 15.42
C THR A 148 -17.13 6.37 14.58
N SER A 149 -18.44 6.13 14.61
CA SER A 149 -19.45 7.02 14.02
C SER A 149 -19.81 8.19 14.94
N ARG A 150 -19.39 8.17 16.22
CA ARG A 150 -19.74 9.20 17.22
C ARG A 150 -18.60 10.19 17.39
N THR A 151 -18.79 11.41 16.91
CA THR A 151 -17.75 12.46 16.97
C THR A 151 -17.29 12.82 18.38
N SER A 152 -18.22 12.83 19.37
CA SER A 152 -17.86 13.10 20.77
C SER A 152 -17.00 11.99 21.40
N THR A 153 -17.21 10.74 21.01
CA THR A 153 -16.36 9.62 21.42
C THR A 153 -15.00 9.75 20.77
N LEU A 154 -14.96 10.00 19.46
CA LEU A 154 -13.71 10.18 18.73
C LEU A 154 -12.85 11.30 19.32
N GLN A 155 -13.47 12.45 19.67
CA GLN A 155 -12.76 13.56 20.30
C GLN A 155 -12.08 13.15 21.62
N LYS A 156 -12.77 12.35 22.46
CA LYS A 156 -12.20 11.88 23.74
C LYS A 156 -11.04 10.92 23.51
N GLU A 157 -11.19 9.99 22.56
CA GLU A 157 -10.15 9.00 22.22
C GLU A 157 -8.91 9.68 21.63
N VAL A 158 -9.10 10.69 20.77
CA VAL A 158 -8.00 11.50 20.22
C VAL A 158 -7.27 12.24 21.33
N SER A 159 -8.01 12.90 22.25
CA SER A 159 -7.39 13.62 23.38
C SER A 159 -6.62 12.67 24.30
N GLN A 160 -7.10 11.44 24.50
CA GLN A 160 -6.37 10.44 25.28
C GLN A 160 -5.09 10.01 24.55
N ALA A 161 -5.16 9.75 23.24
CA ALA A 161 -3.99 9.38 22.46
C ALA A 161 -2.95 10.52 22.42
N GLU A 162 -3.40 11.78 22.34
CA GLU A 162 -2.53 12.95 22.43
C GLU A 162 -1.80 13.01 23.80
N ALA A 163 -2.49 12.74 24.90
CA ALA A 163 -1.89 12.64 26.22
C ALA A 163 -0.84 11.52 26.33
N ASP A 164 -1.01 10.44 25.55
CA ASP A 164 -0.05 9.33 25.42
C ASP A 164 1.14 9.66 24.47
N GLY A 165 1.19 10.88 23.92
CA GLY A 165 2.25 11.38 23.05
C GLY A 165 2.06 11.10 21.56
N PHE A 166 0.87 10.68 21.12
CA PHE A 166 0.55 10.52 19.71
C PHE A 166 0.13 11.86 19.09
N VAL A 167 0.41 12.03 17.81
CA VAL A 167 -0.05 13.16 17.00
C VAL A 167 -0.98 12.66 15.89
N LEU A 168 -1.99 13.46 15.56
CA LEU A 168 -2.91 13.15 14.49
C LEU A 168 -2.21 13.31 13.13
N VAL A 169 -2.20 12.27 12.31
CA VAL A 169 -1.59 12.28 10.98
C VAL A 169 -2.57 12.01 9.86
N GLY A 170 -3.76 11.48 10.14
CA GLY A 170 -4.72 11.22 9.10
C GLY A 170 -6.16 11.10 9.59
N LEU A 171 -7.10 11.44 8.71
CA LEU A 171 -8.53 11.24 8.90
C LEU A 171 -9.13 10.73 7.60
N VAL A 172 -9.95 9.70 7.67
CA VAL A 172 -10.68 9.17 6.50
C VAL A 172 -12.06 8.65 6.92
N GLY A 173 -13.06 8.89 6.08
CA GLY A 173 -14.42 8.40 6.24
C GLY A 173 -14.67 7.14 5.38
N ARG A 174 -15.30 6.11 5.97
CA ARG A 174 -15.72 4.90 5.25
C ARG A 174 -17.02 4.29 5.81
N GLY A 175 -17.97 5.13 6.16
CA GLY A 175 -19.18 4.78 6.92
C GLY A 175 -19.04 5.11 8.40
N GLU A 176 -17.81 5.17 8.91
CA GLU A 176 -17.41 5.74 10.19
C GLU A 176 -16.21 6.67 9.98
N ASN A 177 -15.93 7.52 10.95
CA ASN A 177 -14.74 8.34 10.95
C ASN A 177 -13.57 7.53 11.53
N MET A 178 -12.48 7.40 10.77
CA MET A 178 -11.26 6.75 11.24
C MET A 178 -10.11 7.77 11.29
N VAL A 179 -9.54 7.93 12.46
CA VAL A 179 -8.36 8.76 12.71
C VAL A 179 -7.13 7.86 12.83
N ILE A 180 -6.03 8.28 12.24
CA ILE A 180 -4.73 7.64 12.39
C ILE A 180 -3.84 8.58 13.20
N MET A 181 -3.35 8.07 14.31
CA MET A 181 -2.41 8.75 15.21
C MET A 181 -1.03 8.10 15.07
N GLU A 182 0.02 8.92 15.11
CA GLU A 182 1.42 8.48 14.98
C GLU A 182 2.24 8.97 16.18
N LYS A 183 3.16 8.15 16.65
CA LYS A 183 4.18 8.51 17.64
C LYS A 183 5.53 8.03 17.15
N GLU A 184 6.57 8.85 17.30
CA GLU A 184 7.95 8.39 17.08
C GLU A 184 8.33 7.48 18.24
N ALA A 185 8.69 6.22 17.95
CA ALA A 185 9.06 5.24 18.94
C ALA A 185 10.49 5.49 19.41
N GLU A 186 10.73 5.37 20.71
CA GLU A 186 12.09 5.42 21.27
C GLU A 186 12.85 4.18 20.76
N VAL A 187 13.95 4.41 20.08
CA VAL A 187 14.87 3.33 19.70
C VAL A 187 15.73 3.06 20.91
N ASN A 188 15.41 2.03 21.68
CA ASN A 188 16.30 1.54 22.72
C ASN A 188 17.61 1.09 22.05
N GLN A 189 18.66 1.84 22.30
CA GLN A 189 20.04 1.52 21.90
C GLN A 189 20.58 0.34 22.68
#